data_e04cac7f2175a702514cfce3378560a9
#
_entry.id   e04cac7f2175a702514cfce3378560a9
#
_cell.length_a   1.000
_cell.length_b   1.000
_cell.length_c   1.000
_cell.angle_alpha   90.00
_cell.angle_beta   90.00
_cell.angle_gamma   90.00
#
_symmetry.space_group_name_H-M   'P 1'
#
loop_
_entity.id
_entity.type
_entity.pdbx_description
1 polymer ?
#
loop_
_entity_poly.entity_id
_entity_poly.type
_entity_poly.pdbx_seq_one_letter_code
_entity_poly.pdbx_strand_id
1 'polypeptide(L)'
;MRVAIAGSSGVIGSVLAAALAGRGEEVIPLVRPGSSSNGVAWDPSAGTIDTRALEGFDAVVNLAGHSIGERRWTAVERQRIWDSRIESTRLLARTLAVLEHPPAALINASAVGYYGDGGDSILSETSPSGSGFLADLCVAWEAATERAVRAGIRVVHLRSGIVLSKDGGALGRLLAPFGPRWISPFRWGLGGPVGGGRQWWPWISLDDEVRAIVHALDTGISGPVNLVAPAPVTNRDFTRALGRVLRRPTILPIPGFVLRLLLGSELADALVLEGQRAAPVVLIESGFEFEHSDIAAGLRAAFG
;
A
#
# COMPACT_ATOMS: atom_id res chain seq x y z
N MET A 1 -7.91 22.36 -2.87
CA MET A 1 -6.44 22.13 -2.85
C MET A 1 -5.95 21.77 -4.24
N ARG A 2 -4.69 22.04 -4.49
CA ARG A 2 -3.97 21.59 -5.69
C ARG A 2 -3.02 20.45 -5.31
N VAL A 3 -3.31 19.23 -5.76
CA VAL A 3 -2.63 18.01 -5.29
C VAL A 3 -1.92 17.30 -6.43
N ALA A 4 -0.61 17.07 -6.29
CA ALA A 4 0.15 16.26 -7.23
C ALA A 4 0.16 14.78 -6.80
N ILE A 5 -0.08 13.84 -7.73
CA ILE A 5 -0.11 12.40 -7.40
C ILE A 5 0.85 11.63 -8.28
N ALA A 6 1.88 11.05 -7.66
CA ALA A 6 2.71 10.01 -8.27
C ALA A 6 2.04 8.65 -8.11
N GLY A 7 1.92 7.87 -9.19
CA GLY A 7 1.21 6.59 -9.18
C GLY A 7 -0.31 6.70 -9.32
N SER A 8 -0.81 7.80 -9.87
CA SER A 8 -2.24 8.08 -10.11
C SER A 8 -2.96 7.05 -10.99
N SER A 9 -2.25 6.27 -11.80
CA SER A 9 -2.82 5.19 -12.62
C SER A 9 -2.93 3.83 -11.89
N GLY A 10 -2.38 3.72 -10.68
CA GLY A 10 -2.48 2.51 -9.85
C GLY A 10 -3.86 2.32 -9.22
N VAL A 11 -4.08 1.16 -8.59
CA VAL A 11 -5.37 0.80 -7.95
C VAL A 11 -5.81 1.86 -6.94
N ILE A 12 -4.93 2.25 -6.02
CA ILE A 12 -5.24 3.28 -5.01
C ILE A 12 -5.27 4.67 -5.65
N GLY A 13 -4.25 4.98 -6.45
CA GLY A 13 -4.07 6.32 -7.01
C GLY A 13 -5.19 6.77 -7.93
N SER A 14 -5.78 5.87 -8.72
CA SER A 14 -6.90 6.20 -9.62
C SER A 14 -8.19 6.51 -8.84
N VAL A 15 -8.47 5.77 -7.78
CA VAL A 15 -9.64 6.01 -6.91
C VAL A 15 -9.43 7.28 -6.08
N LEU A 16 -8.21 7.51 -5.57
CA LEU A 16 -7.86 8.73 -4.86
C LEU A 16 -8.02 9.97 -5.75
N ALA A 17 -7.51 9.90 -6.99
CA ALA A 17 -7.64 11.01 -7.93
C ALA A 17 -9.12 11.34 -8.23
N ALA A 18 -9.95 10.31 -8.42
CA ALA A 18 -11.40 10.50 -8.62
C ALA A 18 -12.08 11.07 -7.36
N ALA A 19 -11.72 10.61 -6.16
CA ALA A 19 -12.27 11.10 -4.90
C ALA A 19 -11.93 12.58 -4.67
N LEU A 20 -10.67 12.98 -4.88
CA LEU A 20 -10.24 14.37 -4.74
C LEU A 20 -10.90 15.28 -5.80
N ALA A 21 -10.96 14.84 -7.05
CA ALA A 21 -11.66 15.57 -8.11
C ALA A 21 -13.16 15.74 -7.81
N GLY A 22 -13.80 14.70 -7.24
CA GLY A 22 -15.20 14.76 -6.77
C GLY A 22 -15.44 15.77 -5.66
N ARG A 23 -14.40 16.14 -4.90
CA ARG A 23 -14.41 17.22 -3.90
C ARG A 23 -14.14 18.61 -4.49
N GLY A 24 -13.89 18.71 -5.79
CA GLY A 24 -13.53 19.96 -6.45
C GLY A 24 -12.06 20.33 -6.32
N GLU A 25 -11.20 19.38 -5.94
CA GLU A 25 -9.74 19.60 -5.85
C GLU A 25 -9.10 19.50 -7.24
N GLU A 26 -8.07 20.31 -7.49
CA GLU A 26 -7.25 20.21 -8.69
C GLU A 26 -6.23 19.08 -8.55
N VAL A 27 -6.39 17.99 -9.29
CA VAL A 27 -5.52 16.82 -9.23
C VAL A 27 -4.64 16.76 -10.47
N ILE A 28 -3.32 16.79 -10.27
CA ILE A 28 -2.34 16.73 -11.35
C ILE A 28 -1.43 15.48 -11.17
N PRO A 29 -1.44 14.57 -12.15
CA PRO A 29 -0.58 13.38 -12.08
C PRO A 29 0.88 13.73 -12.33
N LEU A 30 1.79 13.03 -11.65
CA LEU A 30 3.19 12.95 -12.06
C LEU A 30 3.31 11.83 -13.10
N VAL A 31 3.78 12.18 -14.29
CA VAL A 31 3.79 11.28 -15.45
C VAL A 31 5.20 11.00 -15.93
N ARG A 32 5.46 9.77 -16.36
CA ARG A 32 6.76 9.40 -16.97
C ARG A 32 6.88 9.93 -18.39
N PRO A 33 8.10 10.14 -18.90
CA PRO A 33 8.32 10.50 -20.28
C PRO A 33 7.60 9.55 -21.23
N GLY A 34 6.96 10.10 -22.27
CA GLY A 34 6.19 9.33 -23.24
C GLY A 34 4.76 8.98 -22.83
N SER A 35 4.31 9.39 -21.65
CA SER A 35 2.90 9.29 -21.26
C SER A 35 2.03 10.19 -22.14
N SER A 36 0.84 9.69 -22.53
CA SER A 36 -0.17 10.49 -23.22
C SER A 36 -1.00 11.36 -22.26
N SER A 37 -0.84 11.18 -20.95
CA SER A 37 -1.57 11.93 -19.94
C SER A 37 -0.91 13.30 -19.71
N ASN A 38 -1.71 14.34 -19.59
CA ASN A 38 -1.24 15.64 -19.13
C ASN A 38 -0.84 15.55 -17.65
N GLY A 39 0.29 16.13 -17.28
CA GLY A 39 0.78 16.12 -15.90
C GLY A 39 2.18 16.69 -15.78
N VAL A 40 2.71 16.65 -14.57
CA VAL A 40 4.11 17.05 -14.30
C VAL A 40 5.05 15.94 -14.76
N ALA A 41 5.94 16.26 -15.67
CA ALA A 41 6.94 15.30 -16.17
C ALA A 41 7.96 14.95 -15.10
N TRP A 42 8.15 13.64 -14.85
CA TRP A 42 9.19 13.14 -13.96
C TRP A 42 9.74 11.78 -14.41
N ASP A 43 11.01 11.56 -14.17
CA ASP A 43 11.68 10.28 -14.38
C ASP A 43 12.58 9.97 -13.19
N PRO A 44 12.10 9.15 -12.21
CA PRO A 44 12.93 8.76 -11.08
C PRO A 44 14.18 8.00 -11.48
N SER A 45 14.17 7.25 -12.58
CA SER A 45 15.33 6.47 -13.04
C SER A 45 16.43 7.36 -13.62
N ALA A 46 16.05 8.46 -14.25
CA ALA A 46 16.98 9.49 -14.70
C ALA A 46 17.25 10.58 -13.64
N GLY A 47 16.54 10.52 -12.52
CA GLY A 47 16.65 11.52 -11.45
C GLY A 47 16.15 12.91 -11.85
N THR A 48 15.22 13.01 -12.81
CA THR A 48 14.70 14.28 -13.35
C THR A 48 13.22 14.48 -13.02
N ILE A 49 12.86 15.74 -12.77
CA ILE A 49 11.48 16.18 -12.53
C ILE A 49 11.37 17.66 -12.94
N ASP A 50 10.23 18.06 -13.48
CA ASP A 50 9.94 19.47 -13.74
C ASP A 50 9.66 20.20 -12.43
N THR A 51 10.72 20.78 -11.86
CA THR A 51 10.68 21.48 -10.57
C THR A 51 9.74 22.69 -10.62
N ARG A 52 9.72 23.44 -11.74
CA ARG A 52 8.87 24.64 -11.87
C ARG A 52 7.39 24.29 -11.89
N ALA A 53 7.06 23.14 -12.50
CA ALA A 53 5.68 22.66 -12.56
C ALA A 53 5.14 22.18 -11.19
N LEU A 54 6.02 22.02 -10.18
CA LEU A 54 5.62 21.65 -8.82
C LEU A 54 5.45 22.86 -7.89
N GLU A 55 5.72 24.07 -8.33
CA GLU A 55 5.52 25.28 -7.51
C GLU A 55 4.04 25.49 -7.19
N GLY A 56 3.76 25.84 -5.94
CA GLY A 56 2.43 26.23 -5.47
C GLY A 56 1.42 25.09 -5.40
N PHE A 57 1.87 23.84 -5.29
CA PHE A 57 0.99 22.75 -4.87
C PHE A 57 0.76 22.78 -3.36
N ASP A 58 -0.46 22.47 -2.92
CA ASP A 58 -0.79 22.36 -1.49
C ASP A 58 -0.26 21.07 -0.88
N ALA A 59 -0.28 19.96 -1.66
CA ALA A 59 0.21 18.66 -1.22
C ALA A 59 0.73 17.81 -2.37
N VAL A 60 1.63 16.87 -2.05
CA VAL A 60 2.10 15.81 -2.95
C VAL A 60 1.81 14.46 -2.34
N VAL A 61 1.20 13.56 -3.11
CA VAL A 61 0.94 12.16 -2.73
C VAL A 61 1.81 11.24 -3.58
N ASN A 62 2.67 10.47 -2.94
CA ASN A 62 3.56 9.51 -3.60
C ASN A 62 3.10 8.08 -3.36
N LEU A 63 2.43 7.49 -4.33
CA LEU A 63 2.01 6.09 -4.37
C LEU A 63 2.79 5.30 -5.44
N ALA A 64 3.86 5.87 -5.97
CA ALA A 64 4.64 5.23 -7.01
C ALA A 64 5.47 4.07 -6.45
N GLY A 65 5.49 2.97 -7.18
CA GLY A 65 6.29 1.80 -6.83
C GLY A 65 6.08 0.64 -7.80
N HIS A 66 7.13 -0.16 -8.00
CA HIS A 66 7.05 -1.40 -8.75
C HIS A 66 6.30 -2.47 -7.94
N SER A 67 5.47 -3.29 -8.60
CA SER A 67 4.68 -4.32 -7.92
C SER A 67 5.58 -5.37 -7.23
N ILE A 68 5.35 -5.63 -5.94
CA ILE A 68 6.16 -6.56 -5.13
C ILE A 68 5.78 -8.04 -5.34
N GLY A 69 4.57 -8.30 -5.82
CA GLY A 69 4.04 -9.66 -5.91
C GLY A 69 3.98 -10.22 -7.34
N GLU A 70 4.50 -9.54 -8.36
CA GLU A 70 4.34 -9.99 -9.77
C GLU A 70 5.30 -11.07 -10.19
N ARG A 71 6.48 -11.07 -9.63
CA ARG A 71 7.56 -11.98 -10.01
C ARG A 71 8.26 -12.52 -8.78
N ARG A 72 8.92 -13.66 -8.91
CA ARG A 72 9.82 -14.17 -7.88
C ARG A 72 10.92 -13.16 -7.57
N TRP A 73 11.28 -13.04 -6.32
CA TRP A 73 12.33 -12.13 -5.87
C TRP A 73 13.72 -12.67 -6.21
N THR A 74 14.18 -12.39 -7.41
CA THR A 74 15.60 -12.48 -7.77
C THR A 74 16.33 -11.24 -7.26
N ALA A 75 17.66 -11.23 -7.25
CA ALA A 75 18.44 -10.05 -6.90
C ALA A 75 18.05 -8.83 -7.78
N VAL A 76 17.84 -9.05 -9.07
CA VAL A 76 17.41 -8.00 -10.01
C VAL A 76 16.01 -7.48 -9.68
N GLU A 77 15.06 -8.36 -9.34
CA GLU A 77 13.70 -7.95 -9.01
C GLU A 77 13.65 -7.20 -7.69
N ARG A 78 14.38 -7.65 -6.66
CA ARG A 78 14.52 -6.91 -5.39
C ARG A 78 15.12 -5.52 -5.61
N GLN A 79 16.14 -5.41 -6.46
CA GLN A 79 16.72 -4.10 -6.79
C GLN A 79 15.69 -3.18 -7.47
N ARG A 80 14.89 -3.70 -8.42
CA ARG A 80 13.81 -2.91 -9.06
C ARG A 80 12.76 -2.45 -8.06
N ILE A 81 12.36 -3.34 -7.14
CA ILE A 81 11.41 -3.01 -6.07
C ILE A 81 11.98 -1.90 -5.19
N TRP A 82 13.25 -2.01 -4.83
CA TRP A 82 13.98 -1.04 -4.01
C TRP A 82 14.09 0.31 -4.71
N ASP A 83 14.70 0.34 -5.89
CA ASP A 83 14.96 1.58 -6.63
C ASP A 83 13.68 2.34 -6.95
N SER A 84 12.62 1.62 -7.36
CA SER A 84 11.34 2.25 -7.69
C SER A 84 10.73 3.05 -6.54
N ARG A 85 11.06 2.72 -5.29
CA ARG A 85 10.56 3.40 -4.08
C ARG A 85 11.54 4.44 -3.58
N ILE A 86 12.78 4.03 -3.40
CA ILE A 86 13.80 4.90 -2.79
C ILE A 86 14.15 6.07 -3.70
N GLU A 87 14.40 5.82 -4.99
CA GLU A 87 14.80 6.89 -5.91
C GLU A 87 13.63 7.84 -6.22
N SER A 88 12.42 7.30 -6.37
CA SER A 88 11.23 8.14 -6.56
C SER A 88 10.97 9.06 -5.36
N THR A 89 11.05 8.52 -4.15
CA THR A 89 10.83 9.29 -2.92
C THR A 89 11.95 10.29 -2.67
N ARG A 90 13.22 9.89 -2.88
CA ARG A 90 14.37 10.80 -2.80
C ARG A 90 14.26 11.96 -3.78
N LEU A 91 13.88 11.66 -5.03
CA LEU A 91 13.69 12.69 -6.06
C LEU A 91 12.65 13.70 -5.63
N LEU A 92 11.48 13.24 -5.19
CA LEU A 92 10.42 14.11 -4.69
C LEU A 92 10.89 14.93 -3.49
N ALA A 93 11.38 14.27 -2.43
CA ALA A 93 11.78 14.94 -1.21
C ALA A 93 12.85 16.04 -1.42
N ARG A 94 13.86 15.76 -2.28
CA ARG A 94 14.90 16.76 -2.60
C ARG A 94 14.36 17.90 -3.44
N THR A 95 13.43 17.62 -4.37
CA THR A 95 12.84 18.64 -5.24
C THR A 95 11.94 19.56 -4.42
N LEU A 96 11.03 18.99 -3.63
CA LEU A 96 10.11 19.76 -2.81
C LEU A 96 10.84 20.65 -1.79
N ALA A 97 11.98 20.18 -1.27
CA ALA A 97 12.79 20.92 -0.30
C ALA A 97 13.46 22.20 -0.83
N VAL A 98 13.50 22.40 -2.16
CA VAL A 98 14.15 23.56 -2.78
C VAL A 98 13.18 24.46 -3.56
N LEU A 99 11.87 24.20 -3.48
CA LEU A 99 10.85 25.06 -4.06
C LEU A 99 10.78 26.39 -3.32
N GLU A 100 10.42 27.45 -4.03
CA GLU A 100 10.14 28.77 -3.41
C GLU A 100 8.83 28.73 -2.62
N HIS A 101 7.83 27.96 -3.14
CA HIS A 101 6.55 27.73 -2.50
C HIS A 101 6.31 26.22 -2.33
N PRO A 102 6.96 25.59 -1.32
CA PRO A 102 6.84 24.15 -1.10
C PRO A 102 5.43 23.76 -0.64
N PRO A 103 4.99 22.52 -0.93
CA PRO A 103 3.71 22.03 -0.44
C PRO A 103 3.72 21.92 1.09
N ALA A 104 2.54 22.09 1.69
CA ALA A 104 2.37 21.91 3.13
C ALA A 104 2.57 20.44 3.57
N ALA A 105 2.32 19.48 2.68
CA ALA A 105 2.40 18.06 3.01
C ALA A 105 2.97 17.19 1.87
N LEU A 106 3.75 16.18 2.27
CA LEU A 106 4.12 15.01 1.46
C LEU A 106 3.51 13.75 2.08
N ILE A 107 2.53 13.16 1.43
CA ILE A 107 1.93 11.91 1.83
C ILE A 107 2.64 10.79 1.05
N ASN A 108 3.47 10.01 1.73
CA ASN A 108 4.34 9.01 1.10
C ASN A 108 3.90 7.59 1.45
N ALA A 109 3.75 6.74 0.45
CA ALA A 109 3.47 5.33 0.68
C ALA A 109 4.58 4.66 1.48
N SER A 110 4.18 3.71 2.32
CA SER A 110 4.99 2.74 3.03
C SER A 110 4.16 1.44 3.12
N ALA A 111 4.50 0.51 3.98
CA ALA A 111 3.72 -0.72 4.18
C ALA A 111 3.89 -1.28 5.59
N VAL A 112 2.92 -2.07 6.06
CA VAL A 112 3.03 -2.85 7.31
C VAL A 112 4.18 -3.86 7.29
N GLY A 113 4.75 -4.14 6.12
CA GLY A 113 6.00 -4.88 5.98
C GLY A 113 7.17 -4.29 6.77
N TYR A 114 7.09 -3.02 7.18
CA TYR A 114 7.98 -2.37 8.13
C TYR A 114 8.22 -3.20 9.41
N TYR A 115 7.18 -3.89 9.87
CA TYR A 115 7.24 -4.64 11.13
C TYR A 115 7.82 -6.05 10.99
N GLY A 116 8.06 -6.57 9.76
CA GLY A 116 8.47 -7.96 9.55
C GLY A 116 7.42 -8.95 10.06
N ASP A 117 7.86 -10.13 10.54
CA ASP A 117 6.95 -11.08 11.21
C ASP A 117 6.76 -10.67 12.67
N GLY A 118 5.57 -10.20 12.99
CA GLY A 118 5.23 -9.73 14.34
C GLY A 118 4.64 -10.81 15.25
N GLY A 119 4.43 -12.03 14.76
CA GLY A 119 3.74 -13.09 15.49
C GLY A 119 2.37 -12.62 15.99
N ASP A 120 2.07 -12.83 17.28
CA ASP A 120 0.79 -12.41 17.90
C ASP A 120 0.84 -11.02 18.55
N SER A 121 1.99 -10.33 18.51
CA SER A 121 2.15 -9.00 19.10
C SER A 121 1.32 -7.96 18.36
N ILE A 122 0.64 -7.08 19.11
CA ILE A 122 -0.04 -5.92 18.53
C ILE A 122 1.03 -4.90 18.15
N LEU A 123 0.99 -4.46 16.88
CA LEU A 123 1.96 -3.54 16.30
C LEU A 123 1.30 -2.20 16.02
N SER A 124 1.69 -1.19 16.76
CA SER A 124 1.27 0.22 16.56
C SER A 124 2.33 0.96 15.75
N GLU A 125 2.05 2.21 15.43
CA GLU A 125 2.96 3.09 14.69
C GLU A 125 4.27 3.36 15.45
N THR A 126 4.27 3.23 16.78
CA THR A 126 5.45 3.36 17.65
C THR A 126 6.25 2.07 17.81
N SER A 127 5.76 0.94 17.29
CA SER A 127 6.49 -0.33 17.34
C SER A 127 7.75 -0.27 16.47
N PRO A 128 8.87 -0.90 16.91
CA PRO A 128 10.11 -0.92 16.15
C PRO A 128 9.93 -1.65 14.82
N SER A 129 10.85 -1.39 13.88
CA SER A 129 10.96 -2.18 12.66
C SER A 129 11.33 -3.62 12.96
N GLY A 130 10.81 -4.53 12.16
CA GLY A 130 11.22 -5.92 12.17
C GLY A 130 12.49 -6.17 11.36
N SER A 131 12.60 -7.36 10.81
CA SER A 131 13.74 -7.80 9.99
C SER A 131 13.28 -8.37 8.66
N GLY A 132 14.21 -8.49 7.70
CA GLY A 132 13.99 -9.01 6.36
C GLY A 132 13.81 -7.93 5.31
N PHE A 133 13.80 -8.36 4.05
CA PHE A 133 13.83 -7.45 2.88
C PHE A 133 12.74 -6.37 2.90
N LEU A 134 11.51 -6.71 3.28
CA LEU A 134 10.42 -5.72 3.31
C LEU A 134 10.58 -4.73 4.45
N ALA A 135 11.05 -5.16 5.61
CA ALA A 135 11.30 -4.28 6.74
C ALA A 135 12.42 -3.28 6.40
N ASP A 136 13.53 -3.78 5.89
CA ASP A 136 14.67 -2.96 5.46
C ASP A 136 14.26 -1.96 4.37
N LEU A 137 13.46 -2.42 3.40
CA LEU A 137 12.91 -1.58 2.34
C LEU A 137 12.04 -0.45 2.91
N CYS A 138 11.10 -0.76 3.81
CA CYS A 138 10.21 0.24 4.39
C CYS A 138 10.98 1.27 5.24
N VAL A 139 11.96 0.83 6.03
CA VAL A 139 12.85 1.73 6.79
C VAL A 139 13.59 2.69 5.86
N ALA A 140 14.20 2.18 4.79
CA ALA A 140 14.90 3.01 3.82
C ALA A 140 13.95 3.93 3.04
N TRP A 141 12.72 3.44 2.77
CA TRP A 141 11.70 4.21 2.05
C TRP A 141 11.19 5.40 2.88
N GLU A 142 10.88 5.19 4.15
CA GLU A 142 10.51 6.27 5.08
C GLU A 142 11.67 7.26 5.26
N ALA A 143 12.90 6.77 5.43
CA ALA A 143 14.10 7.62 5.55
C ALA A 143 14.39 8.45 4.28
N ALA A 144 13.94 8.01 3.08
CA ALA A 144 14.14 8.74 1.85
C ALA A 144 13.40 10.10 1.79
N THR A 145 12.43 10.33 2.70
CA THR A 145 11.68 11.60 2.83
C THR A 145 12.41 12.66 3.68
N GLU A 146 13.54 12.33 4.31
CA GLU A 146 14.21 13.16 5.31
C GLU A 146 14.48 14.61 4.84
N ARG A 147 14.79 14.82 3.56
CA ARG A 147 15.02 16.17 3.04
C ARG A 147 13.76 17.04 3.07
N ALA A 148 12.60 16.47 2.82
CA ALA A 148 11.32 17.17 2.91
C ALA A 148 11.02 17.53 4.39
N VAL A 149 11.25 16.59 5.31
CA VAL A 149 11.09 16.85 6.76
C VAL A 149 11.98 18.00 7.22
N ARG A 150 13.27 17.98 6.83
CA ARG A 150 14.22 19.06 7.19
C ARG A 150 13.87 20.41 6.58
N ALA A 151 13.14 20.42 5.47
CA ALA A 151 12.62 21.64 4.84
C ALA A 151 11.32 22.15 5.49
N GLY A 152 10.83 21.50 6.55
CA GLY A 152 9.60 21.89 7.25
C GLY A 152 8.31 21.40 6.61
N ILE A 153 8.38 20.54 5.58
CA ILE A 153 7.22 19.92 4.96
C ILE A 153 6.70 18.81 5.89
N ARG A 154 5.42 18.82 6.19
CA ARG A 154 4.77 17.75 6.95
C ARG A 154 4.80 16.46 6.14
N VAL A 155 5.36 15.39 6.68
CA VAL A 155 5.46 14.08 6.01
C VAL A 155 4.60 13.07 6.74
N VAL A 156 3.81 12.29 5.98
CA VAL A 156 3.05 11.14 6.46
C VAL A 156 3.52 9.89 5.74
N HIS A 157 3.84 8.83 6.48
CA HIS A 157 4.21 7.53 5.93
C HIS A 157 3.03 6.56 6.05
N LEU A 158 2.42 6.22 4.92
CA LEU A 158 1.24 5.36 4.86
C LEU A 158 1.68 3.89 4.94
N ARG A 159 1.71 3.31 6.14
CA ARG A 159 1.99 1.88 6.34
C ARG A 159 0.74 1.06 6.01
N SER A 160 0.47 0.93 4.71
CA SER A 160 -0.71 0.23 4.21
C SER A 160 -0.63 -1.27 4.44
N GLY A 161 -1.74 -1.87 4.88
CA GLY A 161 -1.95 -3.30 4.92
C GLY A 161 -2.33 -3.89 3.57
N ILE A 162 -3.03 -5.02 3.58
CA ILE A 162 -3.57 -5.67 2.39
C ILE A 162 -4.80 -4.88 1.94
N VAL A 163 -4.66 -4.05 0.91
CA VAL A 163 -5.77 -3.28 0.34
C VAL A 163 -6.69 -4.22 -0.44
N LEU A 164 -7.95 -4.27 -0.02
CA LEU A 164 -8.97 -5.14 -0.64
C LEU A 164 -9.52 -4.48 -1.90
N SER A 165 -9.07 -4.98 -3.06
CA SER A 165 -9.60 -4.59 -4.37
C SER A 165 -9.68 -5.81 -5.27
N LYS A 166 -10.83 -6.00 -5.93
CA LYS A 166 -10.99 -7.05 -6.94
C LYS A 166 -10.16 -6.75 -8.20
N ASP A 167 -9.84 -5.49 -8.47
CA ASP A 167 -9.23 -5.05 -9.73
C ASP A 167 -7.70 -5.05 -9.70
N GLY A 168 -7.11 -5.42 -8.56
CA GLY A 168 -5.66 -5.51 -8.43
C GLY A 168 -5.19 -5.81 -7.02
N GLY A 169 -3.90 -5.58 -6.76
CA GLY A 169 -3.30 -5.80 -5.46
C GLY A 169 -3.29 -7.26 -5.00
N ALA A 170 -3.18 -7.48 -3.69
CA ALA A 170 -3.05 -8.81 -3.10
C ALA A 170 -4.32 -9.67 -3.28
N LEU A 171 -5.51 -9.07 -3.13
CA LEU A 171 -6.77 -9.80 -3.30
C LEU A 171 -6.97 -10.22 -4.76
N GLY A 172 -6.71 -9.34 -5.72
CA GLY A 172 -6.78 -9.66 -7.14
C GLY A 172 -5.87 -10.85 -7.50
N ARG A 173 -4.67 -10.93 -6.91
CA ARG A 173 -3.74 -12.06 -7.08
C ARG A 173 -4.19 -13.32 -6.38
N LEU A 174 -4.70 -13.24 -5.17
CA LEU A 174 -5.27 -14.38 -4.47
C LEU A 174 -6.40 -15.03 -5.27
N LEU A 175 -7.18 -14.19 -5.96
CA LEU A 175 -8.28 -14.65 -6.82
C LEU A 175 -7.81 -15.15 -8.18
N ALA A 176 -6.66 -14.73 -8.68
CA ALA A 176 -6.13 -15.11 -9.98
C ALA A 176 -4.61 -15.37 -9.92
N PRO A 177 -4.16 -16.36 -9.13
CA PRO A 177 -2.73 -16.59 -8.89
C PRO A 177 -1.97 -17.05 -10.14
N PHE A 178 -2.64 -17.65 -11.12
CA PHE A 178 -2.02 -18.25 -12.30
C PHE A 178 -2.59 -17.75 -13.64
N GLY A 179 -3.21 -16.54 -13.65
CA GLY A 179 -3.75 -16.01 -14.90
C GLY A 179 -5.14 -15.38 -14.76
N PRO A 180 -6.03 -15.55 -15.75
CA PRO A 180 -7.34 -14.89 -15.72
C PRO A 180 -8.18 -15.27 -14.51
N ARG A 181 -8.98 -14.34 -14.01
CA ARG A 181 -9.80 -14.50 -12.78
C ARG A 181 -10.74 -15.72 -12.78
N TRP A 182 -11.09 -16.25 -13.93
CA TRP A 182 -11.92 -17.45 -14.03
C TRP A 182 -11.18 -18.74 -13.63
N ILE A 183 -9.83 -18.76 -13.55
CA ILE A 183 -9.00 -19.87 -13.06
C ILE A 183 -8.70 -19.74 -11.55
N SER A 184 -9.54 -19.05 -10.79
CA SER A 184 -9.33 -18.89 -9.35
C SER A 184 -9.66 -20.16 -8.58
N PRO A 185 -8.72 -20.74 -7.79
CA PRO A 185 -9.03 -21.86 -6.90
C PRO A 185 -10.19 -21.55 -5.94
N PHE A 186 -10.27 -20.31 -5.45
CA PHE A 186 -11.36 -19.87 -4.56
C PHE A 186 -12.72 -19.88 -5.26
N ARG A 187 -12.80 -19.48 -6.54
CA ARG A 187 -14.06 -19.50 -7.30
C ARG A 187 -14.54 -20.93 -7.59
N TRP A 188 -13.61 -21.86 -7.63
CA TRP A 188 -13.93 -23.28 -7.86
C TRP A 188 -14.14 -24.07 -6.58
N GLY A 189 -14.06 -23.41 -5.41
CA GLY A 189 -14.19 -24.07 -4.11
C GLY A 189 -12.97 -24.91 -3.69
N LEU A 190 -11.85 -24.74 -4.38
CA LEU A 190 -10.59 -25.43 -4.12
C LEU A 190 -9.62 -24.56 -3.29
N GLY A 191 -10.07 -23.39 -2.82
CA GLY A 191 -9.30 -22.51 -1.97
C GLY A 191 -9.34 -22.92 -0.51
N GLY A 192 -8.40 -22.42 0.28
CA GLY A 192 -8.35 -22.67 1.71
C GLY A 192 -7.28 -21.83 2.41
N PRO A 193 -7.15 -21.99 3.74
CA PRO A 193 -6.12 -21.29 4.49
C PRO A 193 -4.73 -21.72 4.04
N VAL A 194 -3.79 -20.79 4.14
CA VAL A 194 -2.41 -20.98 3.71
C VAL A 194 -1.54 -21.33 4.91
N GLY A 195 -0.69 -22.33 4.77
CA GLY A 195 0.16 -22.80 5.84
C GLY A 195 -0.69 -23.23 7.05
N GLY A 196 -0.34 -22.73 8.24
CA GLY A 196 -1.11 -22.95 9.47
C GLY A 196 -2.39 -22.13 9.56
N GLY A 197 -2.52 -21.08 8.75
CA GLY A 197 -3.65 -20.14 8.75
C GLY A 197 -3.76 -19.27 9.99
N ARG A 198 -2.73 -19.27 10.87
CA ARG A 198 -2.70 -18.50 12.14
C ARG A 198 -2.04 -17.14 11.99
N GLN A 199 -1.26 -16.92 10.93
CA GLN A 199 -0.62 -15.64 10.66
C GLN A 199 -1.67 -14.53 10.46
N TRP A 200 -1.39 -13.36 11.03
CA TRP A 200 -2.25 -12.19 10.96
C TRP A 200 -2.13 -11.53 9.59
N TRP A 201 -3.29 -11.19 9.01
CA TRP A 201 -3.38 -10.48 7.75
C TRP A 201 -3.99 -9.12 7.98
N PRO A 202 -3.16 -8.08 8.14
CA PRO A 202 -3.61 -6.71 8.26
C PRO A 202 -4.23 -6.27 6.93
N TRP A 203 -5.49 -5.93 6.96
CA TRP A 203 -6.27 -5.58 5.78
C TRP A 203 -6.93 -4.22 5.93
N ILE A 204 -7.26 -3.58 4.80
CA ILE A 204 -8.09 -2.39 4.73
C ILE A 204 -8.92 -2.45 3.44
N SER A 205 -10.15 -1.90 3.43
CA SER A 205 -10.90 -1.72 2.18
C SER A 205 -10.25 -0.64 1.31
N LEU A 206 -10.44 -0.70 0.00
CA LEU A 206 -9.94 0.35 -0.89
C LEU A 206 -10.59 1.70 -0.57
N ASP A 207 -11.87 1.70 -0.19
CA ASP A 207 -12.60 2.91 0.18
C ASP A 207 -11.98 3.55 1.44
N ASP A 208 -11.76 2.78 2.50
CA ASP A 208 -11.13 3.28 3.72
C ASP A 208 -9.66 3.67 3.51
N GLU A 209 -8.91 2.97 2.65
CA GLU A 209 -7.55 3.37 2.27
C GLU A 209 -7.55 4.77 1.66
N VAL A 210 -8.43 5.02 0.69
CA VAL A 210 -8.55 6.34 0.03
C VAL A 210 -9.04 7.41 1.01
N ARG A 211 -10.05 7.09 1.84
CA ARG A 211 -10.55 8.02 2.87
C ARG A 211 -9.49 8.35 3.91
N ALA A 212 -8.65 7.38 4.30
CA ALA A 212 -7.55 7.62 5.22
C ALA A 212 -6.45 8.51 4.61
N ILE A 213 -6.15 8.37 3.32
CA ILE A 213 -5.25 9.28 2.61
C ILE A 213 -5.82 10.69 2.56
N VAL A 214 -7.12 10.84 2.26
CA VAL A 214 -7.81 12.14 2.28
C VAL A 214 -7.80 12.74 3.69
N HIS A 215 -8.07 11.93 4.72
CA HIS A 215 -7.98 12.36 6.11
C HIS A 215 -6.57 12.85 6.48
N ALA A 216 -5.53 12.16 6.00
CA ALA A 216 -4.15 12.60 6.19
C ALA A 216 -3.81 13.92 5.46
N LEU A 217 -4.46 14.21 4.34
CA LEU A 217 -4.35 15.52 3.67
C LEU A 217 -5.03 16.62 4.46
N ASP A 218 -6.23 16.37 4.98
CA ASP A 218 -7.09 17.36 5.64
C ASP A 218 -6.69 17.66 7.10
N THR A 219 -5.91 16.76 7.73
CA THR A 219 -5.53 16.86 9.15
C THR A 219 -4.06 17.21 9.35
N GLY A 220 -3.69 17.47 10.59
CA GLY A 220 -2.29 17.74 10.99
C GLY A 220 -1.47 16.48 11.32
N ILE A 221 -1.98 15.27 11.07
CA ILE A 221 -1.23 14.04 11.36
C ILE A 221 0.09 14.00 10.60
N SER A 222 1.12 13.44 11.23
CA SER A 222 2.48 13.36 10.67
C SER A 222 3.18 12.08 11.13
N GLY A 223 4.25 11.70 10.45
CA GLY A 223 4.99 10.47 10.75
C GLY A 223 4.29 9.21 10.22
N PRO A 224 4.56 8.04 10.81
CA PRO A 224 3.97 6.78 10.37
C PRO A 224 2.48 6.69 10.75
N VAL A 225 1.68 6.11 9.85
CA VAL A 225 0.25 5.85 10.04
C VAL A 225 -0.08 4.47 9.49
N ASN A 226 -0.59 3.59 10.33
CA ASN A 226 -1.03 2.26 9.90
C ASN A 226 -2.39 2.34 9.19
N LEU A 227 -2.41 2.12 7.90
CA LEU A 227 -3.64 2.03 7.11
C LEU A 227 -4.12 0.58 7.11
N VAL A 228 -4.77 0.20 8.20
CA VAL A 228 -5.34 -1.12 8.43
C VAL A 228 -6.70 -1.00 9.11
N ALA A 229 -7.60 -1.94 8.89
CA ALA A 229 -8.89 -1.98 9.57
C ALA A 229 -8.71 -2.26 11.08
N PRO A 230 -9.63 -1.75 11.93
CA PRO A 230 -9.50 -1.87 13.39
C PRO A 230 -9.67 -3.30 13.91
N ALA A 231 -10.28 -4.20 13.14
CA ALA A 231 -10.45 -5.61 13.48
C ALA A 231 -9.45 -6.48 12.70
N PRO A 232 -8.26 -6.77 13.27
CA PRO A 232 -7.28 -7.64 12.62
C PRO A 232 -7.82 -9.07 12.52
N VAL A 233 -7.49 -9.79 11.47
CA VAL A 233 -7.93 -11.17 11.22
C VAL A 233 -6.75 -12.09 10.94
N THR A 234 -6.90 -13.38 11.27
CA THR A 234 -5.96 -14.40 10.81
C THR A 234 -6.22 -14.75 9.34
N ASN A 235 -5.23 -15.32 8.66
CA ASN A 235 -5.40 -15.85 7.31
C ASN A 235 -6.60 -16.83 7.23
N ARG A 236 -6.80 -17.66 8.25
CA ARG A 236 -7.92 -18.59 8.32
C ARG A 236 -9.26 -17.86 8.34
N ASP A 237 -9.39 -16.81 9.15
CA ASP A 237 -10.64 -16.05 9.29
C ASP A 237 -10.90 -15.24 8.03
N PHE A 238 -9.86 -14.64 7.45
CA PHE A 238 -9.93 -13.98 6.14
C PHE A 238 -10.44 -14.95 5.06
N THR A 239 -9.81 -16.11 4.96
CA THR A 239 -10.16 -17.15 3.96
C THR A 239 -11.60 -17.61 4.14
N ARG A 240 -12.04 -17.82 5.39
CA ARG A 240 -13.42 -18.20 5.70
C ARG A 240 -14.42 -17.09 5.31
N ALA A 241 -14.10 -15.82 5.60
CA ALA A 241 -14.92 -14.67 5.21
C ALA A 241 -15.01 -14.55 3.67
N LEU A 242 -13.89 -14.71 2.97
CA LEU A 242 -13.83 -14.72 1.50
C LEU A 242 -14.71 -15.83 0.92
N GLY A 243 -14.65 -17.04 1.49
CA GLY A 243 -15.49 -18.15 1.05
C GLY A 243 -16.98 -17.87 1.18
N ARG A 244 -17.39 -17.21 2.29
CA ARG A 244 -18.80 -16.79 2.49
C ARG A 244 -19.24 -15.77 1.44
N VAL A 245 -18.42 -14.77 1.14
CA VAL A 245 -18.71 -13.73 0.13
C VAL A 245 -18.80 -14.34 -1.26
N LEU A 246 -17.89 -15.24 -1.61
CA LEU A 246 -17.88 -15.94 -2.90
C LEU A 246 -18.92 -17.06 -2.97
N ARG A 247 -19.58 -17.41 -1.86
CA ARG A 247 -20.47 -18.59 -1.73
C ARG A 247 -19.78 -19.88 -2.18
N ARG A 248 -18.54 -20.07 -1.74
CA ARG A 248 -17.71 -21.22 -2.06
C ARG A 248 -17.05 -21.80 -0.81
N PRO A 249 -16.91 -23.12 -0.69
CA PRO A 249 -16.15 -23.73 0.38
C PRO A 249 -14.68 -23.31 0.30
N THR A 250 -14.02 -23.18 1.47
CA THR A 250 -12.59 -22.80 1.57
C THR A 250 -11.91 -23.74 2.58
N ILE A 251 -12.06 -25.04 2.34
CA ILE A 251 -11.65 -26.10 3.28
C ILE A 251 -10.30 -26.75 2.93
N LEU A 252 -9.79 -26.57 1.70
CA LEU A 252 -8.55 -27.21 1.27
C LEU A 252 -7.35 -26.37 1.64
N PRO A 253 -6.58 -26.74 2.69
CA PRO A 253 -5.42 -25.95 3.08
C PRO A 253 -4.33 -26.02 2.01
N ILE A 254 -3.67 -24.89 1.75
CA ILE A 254 -2.51 -24.81 0.86
C ILE A 254 -1.25 -24.93 1.73
N PRO A 255 -0.49 -26.03 1.64
CA PRO A 255 0.72 -26.19 2.42
C PRO A 255 1.76 -25.12 2.09
N GLY A 256 2.42 -24.54 3.12
CA GLY A 256 3.39 -23.46 2.92
C GLY A 256 4.56 -23.86 2.00
N PHE A 257 4.99 -25.13 2.02
CA PHE A 257 6.07 -25.58 1.13
C PHE A 257 5.69 -25.50 -0.36
N VAL A 258 4.41 -25.67 -0.70
CA VAL A 258 3.92 -25.51 -2.08
C VAL A 258 4.07 -24.05 -2.52
N LEU A 259 3.74 -23.11 -1.67
CA LEU A 259 3.91 -21.68 -1.98
C LEU A 259 5.38 -21.30 -2.11
N ARG A 260 6.24 -21.81 -1.22
CA ARG A 260 7.69 -21.59 -1.33
C ARG A 260 8.27 -22.14 -2.63
N LEU A 261 7.77 -23.29 -3.10
CA LEU A 261 8.17 -23.86 -4.39
C LEU A 261 7.70 -23.00 -5.57
N LEU A 262 6.47 -22.50 -5.53
CA LEU A 262 5.85 -21.74 -6.63
C LEU A 262 6.36 -20.29 -6.69
N LEU A 263 6.41 -19.61 -5.55
CA LEU A 263 6.69 -18.18 -5.45
C LEU A 263 8.17 -17.88 -5.11
N GLY A 264 8.90 -18.88 -4.61
CA GLY A 264 10.18 -18.71 -3.92
C GLY A 264 9.97 -18.51 -2.42
N SER A 265 10.92 -18.99 -1.60
CA SER A 265 10.79 -18.97 -0.13
C SER A 265 10.60 -17.56 0.42
N GLU A 266 11.48 -16.65 0.06
CA GLU A 266 11.49 -15.28 0.58
C GLU A 266 10.17 -14.52 0.30
N LEU A 267 9.67 -14.57 -0.93
CA LEU A 267 8.40 -13.93 -1.28
C LEU A 267 7.21 -14.62 -0.59
N ALA A 268 7.19 -15.95 -0.57
CA ALA A 268 6.12 -16.71 0.06
C ALA A 268 6.06 -16.45 1.57
N ASP A 269 7.21 -16.40 2.24
CA ASP A 269 7.29 -16.10 3.66
C ASP A 269 6.83 -14.68 3.92
N ALA A 270 7.46 -13.67 3.32
CA ALA A 270 7.23 -12.27 3.61
C ALA A 270 5.83 -11.74 3.25
N LEU A 271 5.17 -12.28 2.20
CA LEU A 271 3.86 -11.77 1.75
C LEU A 271 2.67 -12.64 2.18
N VAL A 272 2.89 -13.92 2.55
CA VAL A 272 1.78 -14.86 2.72
C VAL A 272 1.84 -15.65 4.01
N LEU A 273 3.02 -16.11 4.43
CA LEU A 273 3.20 -17.05 5.55
C LEU A 273 3.54 -16.35 6.87
N GLU A 274 4.20 -15.19 6.81
CA GLU A 274 4.41 -14.27 7.92
C GLU A 274 3.23 -13.32 8.04
N GLY A 275 3.12 -12.63 9.19
CA GLY A 275 2.02 -11.73 9.41
C GLY A 275 2.28 -10.64 10.43
N GLN A 276 1.45 -9.61 10.37
CA GLN A 276 1.50 -8.45 11.27
C GLN A 276 0.11 -8.24 11.88
N ARG A 277 0.04 -8.24 13.20
CA ARG A 277 -1.17 -7.83 13.93
C ARG A 277 -1.14 -6.31 14.12
N ALA A 278 -1.16 -5.58 13.01
CA ALA A 278 -1.09 -4.12 13.04
C ALA A 278 -2.42 -3.50 13.52
N ALA A 279 -2.31 -2.40 14.30
CA ALA A 279 -3.41 -1.63 14.81
C ALA A 279 -3.33 -0.18 14.29
N PRO A 280 -4.45 0.46 13.87
CA PRO A 280 -4.50 1.80 13.31
C PRO A 280 -4.65 2.86 14.42
N VAL A 281 -3.66 2.95 15.32
CA VAL A 281 -3.77 3.80 16.53
C VAL A 281 -3.88 5.27 16.15
N VAL A 282 -3.00 5.76 15.28
CA VAL A 282 -2.98 7.16 14.84
C VAL A 282 -4.28 7.54 14.11
N LEU A 283 -4.83 6.68 13.26
CA LEU A 283 -6.11 6.94 12.60
C LEU A 283 -7.25 7.08 13.61
N ILE A 284 -7.34 6.17 14.58
CA ILE A 284 -8.40 6.19 15.61
C ILE A 284 -8.26 7.45 16.47
N GLU A 285 -7.06 7.78 16.94
CA GLU A 285 -6.80 8.94 17.79
C GLU A 285 -7.03 10.26 17.06
N SER A 286 -6.84 10.29 15.73
CA SER A 286 -7.13 11.46 14.89
C SER A 286 -8.61 11.62 14.53
N GLY A 287 -9.49 10.73 15.00
CA GLY A 287 -10.93 10.79 14.73
C GLY A 287 -11.35 10.22 13.38
N PHE A 288 -10.53 9.37 12.75
CA PHE A 288 -10.93 8.70 11.51
C PHE A 288 -12.01 7.64 11.79
N GLU A 289 -13.09 7.69 11.02
CA GLU A 289 -14.18 6.72 11.10
C GLU A 289 -14.12 5.74 9.93
N PHE A 290 -13.94 4.43 10.26
CA PHE A 290 -13.90 3.37 9.26
C PHE A 290 -15.32 3.07 8.75
N GLU A 291 -15.47 2.99 7.43
CA GLU A 291 -16.71 2.52 6.79
C GLU A 291 -16.82 0.99 6.84
N HIS A 292 -15.69 0.32 6.73
CA HIS A 292 -15.60 -1.15 6.73
C HIS A 292 -14.72 -1.64 7.90
N SER A 293 -15.29 -1.74 9.09
CA SER A 293 -14.57 -2.15 10.30
C SER A 293 -14.38 -3.67 10.44
N ASP A 294 -15.19 -4.50 9.75
CA ASP A 294 -15.07 -5.95 9.75
C ASP A 294 -14.76 -6.53 8.37
N ILE A 295 -14.03 -7.65 8.35
CA ILE A 295 -13.52 -8.27 7.10
C ILE A 295 -14.63 -8.66 6.13
N ALA A 296 -15.82 -9.05 6.62
CA ALA A 296 -16.90 -9.44 5.73
C ALA A 296 -17.52 -8.22 5.03
N ALA A 297 -17.59 -7.07 5.71
CA ALA A 297 -17.99 -5.79 5.12
C ALA A 297 -16.96 -5.35 4.06
N GLY A 298 -15.66 -5.31 4.41
CA GLY A 298 -14.59 -4.94 3.47
C GLY A 298 -14.53 -5.84 2.23
N LEU A 299 -14.70 -7.16 2.40
CA LEU A 299 -14.76 -8.07 1.27
C LEU A 299 -16.02 -7.85 0.41
N ARG A 300 -17.19 -7.62 1.01
CA ARG A 300 -18.41 -7.31 0.22
C ARG A 300 -18.22 -6.04 -0.61
N ALA A 301 -17.68 -4.97 -0.04
CA ALA A 301 -17.37 -3.75 -0.76
C ALA A 301 -16.41 -3.99 -1.94
N ALA A 302 -15.38 -4.80 -1.74
CA ALA A 302 -14.43 -5.14 -2.80
C ALA A 302 -15.05 -5.91 -3.99
N PHE A 303 -16.17 -6.63 -3.79
CA PHE A 303 -16.84 -7.42 -4.83
C PHE A 303 -18.11 -6.75 -5.38
N GLY A 304 -18.63 -5.74 -4.69
CA GLY A 304 -19.81 -4.91 -4.90
C GLY A 304 -20.30 -4.59 -6.16
#